data_e0e26796a7589daa2f55f362b7fff53f
#
_entry.id   e0e26796a7589daa2f55f362b7fff53f
#
_cell.length_a   1.000
_cell.length_b   1.000
_cell.length_c   1.000
_cell.angle_alpha   90.00
_cell.angle_beta   90.00
_cell.angle_gamma   90.00
#
_symmetry.space_group_name_H-M   'P 1'
#
loop_
_entity.id
_entity.type
_entity.pdbx_description
1 polymer ?
#
loop_
_entity_poly.entity_id
_entity_poly.type
_entity_poly.pdbx_seq_one_letter_code
_entity_poly.pdbx_strand_id
1 'polypeptide(L)'
;FIGYIADMIFDKELDYLTELGVQRLPLASNSVSVQFNWLRAGAGLGVVHDFALPFAPGLKRILAHRFSLTRSFYLIRHYEDRRMDRMNKFVAALGEEIRAELDHLERFP
;
A
#
# COMPACT_ATOMS: atom_id res chain seq x y z
N PHE A 1 14.54 4.68 -8.94
CA PHE A 1 13.31 4.54 -8.14
C PHE A 1 12.06 4.56 -8.99
N ILE A 2 11.06 3.85 -8.53
CA ILE A 2 9.73 3.77 -9.11
C ILE A 2 8.77 4.42 -8.12
N GLY A 3 7.86 5.25 -8.58
CA GLY A 3 6.91 5.90 -7.69
C GLY A 3 5.73 6.55 -8.42
N TYR A 4 4.99 7.36 -7.68
CA TYR A 4 3.86 8.12 -8.22
C TYR A 4 4.35 9.30 -9.05
N ILE A 5 3.55 9.68 -10.05
CA ILE A 5 3.77 10.92 -10.80
C ILE A 5 3.52 12.09 -9.84
N ALA A 6 4.56 12.87 -9.55
CA ALA A 6 4.52 13.90 -8.50
C ALA A 6 3.35 14.88 -8.65
N ASP A 7 3.10 15.34 -9.87
CA ASP A 7 2.04 16.32 -10.15
C ASP A 7 0.63 15.74 -10.00
N MET A 8 0.51 14.41 -9.86
CA MET A 8 -0.75 13.71 -9.72
C MET A 8 -1.00 13.18 -8.32
N ILE A 9 -0.11 13.46 -7.38
CA ILE A 9 -0.28 13.09 -5.98
C ILE A 9 -1.32 14.02 -5.35
N PHE A 10 -2.50 13.48 -5.06
CA PHE A 10 -3.60 14.22 -4.41
C PHE A 10 -3.62 14.05 -2.90
N ASP A 11 -2.93 13.06 -2.37
CA ASP A 11 -2.83 12.75 -0.94
C ASP A 11 -1.36 12.59 -0.58
N LYS A 12 -0.91 13.35 0.42
CA LYS A 12 0.49 13.30 0.89
C LYS A 12 0.89 11.90 1.37
N GLU A 13 -0.05 11.09 1.80
CA GLU A 13 0.23 9.72 2.21
C GLU A 13 0.67 8.81 1.04
N LEU A 14 0.44 9.22 -0.20
CA LEU A 14 0.92 8.54 -1.38
C LEU A 14 2.38 8.88 -1.71
N ASP A 15 2.91 9.91 -1.09
CA ASP A 15 4.28 10.35 -1.29
C ASP A 15 5.23 9.59 -0.36
N TYR A 16 5.67 8.42 -0.80
CA TYR A 16 6.56 7.56 -0.02
C TYR A 16 8.04 7.95 -0.15
N LEU A 17 8.39 8.67 -1.21
CA LEU A 17 9.80 8.84 -1.59
C LEU A 17 10.40 10.16 -1.14
N THR A 18 9.59 11.16 -0.82
CA THR A 18 10.09 12.44 -0.30
C THR A 18 10.88 12.25 0.99
N GLU A 19 10.43 11.36 1.88
CA GLU A 19 11.14 11.05 3.12
C GLU A 19 12.49 10.37 2.88
N LEU A 20 12.65 9.69 1.74
CA LEU A 20 13.92 9.10 1.32
C LEU A 20 14.83 10.10 0.59
N GLY A 21 14.37 11.32 0.35
CA GLY A 21 15.13 12.32 -0.38
C GLY A 21 15.25 12.05 -1.88
N VAL A 22 14.38 11.23 -2.43
CA VAL A 22 14.38 10.90 -3.86
C VAL A 22 13.77 12.06 -4.65
N GLN A 23 14.54 12.64 -5.56
CA GLN A 23 14.12 13.79 -6.35
C GLN A 23 13.78 13.44 -7.80
N ARG A 24 14.21 12.26 -8.28
CA ARG A 24 14.02 11.84 -9.65
C ARG A 24 13.42 10.45 -9.72
N LEU A 25 12.35 10.33 -10.52
CA LEU A 25 11.68 9.07 -10.79
C LEU A 25 11.72 8.77 -12.29
N PRO A 26 12.68 7.94 -12.75
CA PRO A 26 12.71 7.52 -14.15
C PRO A 26 11.46 6.76 -14.59
N LEU A 27 10.84 6.02 -13.65
CA LEU A 27 9.59 5.34 -13.87
C LEU A 27 8.56 5.83 -12.85
N ALA A 28 7.50 6.43 -13.35
CA ALA A 28 6.44 6.95 -12.50
C ALA A 28 5.07 6.60 -13.08
N SER A 29 4.12 6.26 -12.21
CA SER A 29 2.74 5.97 -12.56
C SER A 29 1.83 6.37 -11.42
N ASN A 30 0.62 6.81 -11.73
CA ASN A 30 -0.40 7.02 -10.71
C ASN A 30 -1.15 5.73 -10.34
N SER A 31 -0.78 4.60 -10.92
CA SER A 31 -1.32 3.28 -10.60
C SER A 31 -0.34 2.49 -9.75
N VAL A 32 -0.75 2.13 -8.54
CA VAL A 32 0.05 1.28 -7.66
C VAL A 32 0.28 -0.11 -8.25
N SER A 33 -0.68 -0.62 -9.00
CA SER A 33 -0.54 -1.93 -9.66
C SER A 33 0.54 -1.91 -10.74
N VAL A 34 0.63 -0.82 -11.51
CA VAL A 34 1.70 -0.65 -12.51
C VAL A 34 3.04 -0.57 -11.81
N GLN A 35 3.17 0.23 -10.77
CA GLN A 35 4.40 0.35 -10.00
C GLN A 35 4.85 -1.00 -9.43
N PHE A 36 3.92 -1.76 -8.87
CA PHE A 36 4.19 -3.07 -8.30
C PHE A 36 4.66 -4.07 -9.38
N ASN A 37 4.03 -4.07 -10.53
CA ASN A 37 4.43 -4.94 -11.63
C ASN A 37 5.81 -4.58 -12.19
N TRP A 38 6.17 -3.30 -12.25
CA TRP A 38 7.53 -2.88 -12.59
C TRP A 38 8.55 -3.42 -11.59
N LEU A 39 8.24 -3.35 -10.29
CA LEU A 39 9.12 -3.90 -9.26
C LEU A 39 9.27 -5.41 -9.41
N ARG A 40 8.19 -6.12 -9.64
CA ARG A 40 8.22 -7.57 -9.88
C ARG A 40 9.06 -7.95 -11.09
N ALA A 41 9.06 -7.11 -12.10
CA ALA A 41 9.86 -7.29 -13.31
C ALA A 41 11.34 -6.90 -13.13
N GLY A 42 11.73 -6.39 -11.97
CA GLY A 42 13.11 -6.00 -11.71
C GLY A 42 13.50 -4.64 -12.28
N ALA A 43 12.53 -3.76 -12.53
CA ALA A 43 12.78 -2.47 -13.16
C ALA A 43 13.47 -1.44 -12.26
N GLY A 44 13.50 -1.67 -10.95
CA GLY A 44 14.16 -0.73 -10.04
C GLY A 44 13.79 -0.92 -8.57
N LEU A 45 13.94 0.14 -7.81
CA LEU A 45 13.64 0.23 -6.38
C LEU A 45 12.31 0.98 -6.18
N GLY A 46 11.57 0.61 -5.17
CA GLY A 46 10.33 1.29 -4.84
C GLY A 46 9.85 0.97 -3.44
N VAL A 47 8.77 1.59 -3.04
CA VAL A 47 8.12 1.36 -1.75
C VAL A 47 6.81 0.64 -2.00
N VAL A 48 6.63 -0.48 -1.32
CA VAL A 48 5.40 -1.27 -1.38
C VAL A 48 4.97 -1.63 0.03
N HIS A 49 3.70 -1.91 0.18
CA HIS A 49 3.19 -2.40 1.46
C HIS A 49 3.70 -3.81 1.75
N ASP A 50 3.97 -4.09 3.00
CA ASP A 50 4.45 -5.40 3.43
C ASP A 50 3.51 -6.53 3.01
N PHE A 51 2.20 -6.29 3.03
CA PHE A 51 1.22 -7.30 2.64
C PHE A 51 1.31 -7.69 1.15
N ALA A 52 1.98 -6.90 0.33
CA ALA A 52 2.15 -7.20 -1.09
C ALA A 52 3.34 -8.15 -1.36
N LEU A 53 4.28 -8.26 -0.43
CA LEU A 53 5.49 -9.05 -0.62
C LEU A 53 5.24 -10.53 -0.95
N PRO A 54 4.25 -11.23 -0.36
CA PRO A 54 3.97 -12.61 -0.72
C PRO A 54 3.64 -12.83 -2.20
N PHE A 55 3.18 -11.79 -2.88
CA PHE A 55 2.84 -11.85 -4.31
C PHE A 55 4.03 -11.51 -5.22
N ALA A 56 5.18 -11.25 -4.63
CA ALA A 56 6.40 -10.91 -5.37
C ALA A 56 7.63 -11.55 -4.70
N PRO A 57 7.74 -12.89 -4.72
CA PRO A 57 8.77 -13.62 -3.97
C PRO A 57 10.20 -13.30 -4.41
N GLY A 58 10.39 -12.74 -5.60
CA GLY A 58 11.70 -12.31 -6.09
C GLY A 58 12.18 -10.98 -5.54
N LEU A 59 11.33 -10.22 -4.85
CA LEU A 59 11.71 -8.95 -4.26
C LEU A 59 12.45 -9.15 -2.94
N LYS A 60 13.40 -8.26 -2.68
CA LYS A 60 14.13 -8.22 -1.41
C LYS A 60 13.88 -6.90 -0.71
N ARG A 61 13.64 -6.98 0.59
CA ARG A 61 13.53 -5.80 1.44
C ARG A 61 14.92 -5.22 1.69
N ILE A 62 15.07 -3.93 1.43
CA ILE A 62 16.29 -3.18 1.72
C ILE A 62 15.97 -2.03 2.67
N LEU A 63 16.97 -1.51 3.35
CA LEU A 63 16.84 -0.38 4.28
C LEU A 63 15.83 -0.61 5.43
N ALA A 64 15.55 -1.86 5.77
CA ALA A 64 14.55 -2.21 6.78
C ALA A 64 14.79 -1.54 8.15
N HIS A 65 16.05 -1.26 8.48
CA HIS A 65 16.43 -0.63 9.75
C HIS A 65 16.50 0.90 9.67
N ARG A 66 16.38 1.47 8.49
CA ARG A 66 16.53 2.91 8.26
C ARG A 66 15.25 3.59 7.79
N PHE A 67 14.36 2.83 7.20
CA PHE A 67 13.16 3.38 6.59
C PHE A 67 11.97 2.48 6.87
N SER A 68 10.94 3.07 7.44
CA SER A 68 9.67 2.40 7.66
C SER A 68 8.57 3.45 7.66
N LEU A 69 7.50 3.17 6.91
CA LEU A 69 6.29 4.01 6.87
C LEU A 69 5.10 3.16 7.27
N THR A 70 4.19 3.77 7.99
CA THR A 70 2.88 3.17 8.29
C THR A 70 1.81 4.01 7.63
N ARG A 71 0.91 3.34 6.91
CA ARG A 71 -0.24 3.97 6.26
C ARG A 71 -1.51 3.29 6.72
N SER A 72 -2.55 4.08 6.93
CA SER A 72 -3.84 3.58 7.36
C SER A 72 -4.81 3.53 6.20
N PHE A 73 -5.56 2.43 6.12
CA PHE A 73 -6.68 2.30 5.21
C PHE A 73 -7.97 2.43 5.98
N TYR A 74 -8.96 3.06 5.38
CA TYR A 74 -10.22 3.37 6.03
C TYR A 74 -11.38 2.74 5.30
N LEU A 75 -12.24 2.06 6.04
CA LEU A 75 -13.52 1.61 5.53
C LEU A 75 -14.52 2.75 5.71
N ILE A 76 -14.92 3.34 4.60
CA ILE A 76 -15.83 4.48 4.59
C ILE A 76 -17.23 3.99 4.25
N ARG A 77 -18.21 4.46 5.00
CA ARG A 77 -19.62 4.11 4.79
C ARG A 77 -20.51 5.33 4.95
N HIS A 78 -21.69 5.27 4.36
CA HIS A 78 -22.66 6.34 4.49
C HIS A 78 -23.22 6.40 5.92
N TYR A 79 -23.39 7.60 6.44
CA TYR A 79 -23.89 7.85 7.79
C TYR A 79 -25.20 7.11 8.09
N GLU A 80 -26.14 7.11 7.15
CA GLU A 80 -27.47 6.50 7.34
C GLU A 80 -27.44 4.97 7.34
N ASP A 81 -26.38 4.34 6.81
CA ASP A 81 -26.25 2.88 6.80
C ASP A 81 -26.18 2.26 8.19
N ARG A 82 -25.87 3.06 9.21
CA ARG A 82 -25.81 2.59 10.61
C ARG A 82 -27.13 2.09 11.14
N ARG A 83 -28.24 2.41 10.48
CA ARG A 83 -29.60 1.95 10.83
C ARG A 83 -29.90 0.57 10.28
N MET A 84 -29.04 0.02 9.42
CA MET A 84 -29.25 -1.27 8.75
C MET A 84 -28.40 -2.33 9.42
N ASP A 85 -29.04 -3.25 10.15
CA ASP A 85 -28.34 -4.33 10.87
C ASP A 85 -27.49 -5.20 9.95
N ARG A 86 -28.00 -5.54 8.78
CA ARG A 86 -27.23 -6.34 7.82
C ARG A 86 -25.98 -5.63 7.35
N MET A 87 -26.05 -4.31 7.16
CA MET A 87 -24.89 -3.51 6.78
C MET A 87 -23.87 -3.45 7.91
N ASN A 88 -24.35 -3.26 9.14
CA ASN A 88 -23.48 -3.25 10.32
C ASN A 88 -22.75 -4.58 10.49
N LYS A 89 -23.45 -5.70 10.30
CA LYS A 89 -22.86 -7.05 10.37
C LYS A 89 -21.84 -7.26 9.25
N PHE A 90 -22.16 -6.83 8.02
CA PHE A 90 -21.26 -6.93 6.90
C PHE A 90 -19.97 -6.13 7.14
N VAL A 91 -20.10 -4.88 7.57
CA VAL A 91 -18.94 -3.99 7.83
C VAL A 91 -18.07 -4.59 8.93
N ALA A 92 -18.67 -5.10 10.01
CA ALA A 92 -17.90 -5.72 11.09
C ALA A 92 -17.15 -6.96 10.60
N ALA A 93 -17.81 -7.84 9.86
CA ALA A 93 -17.20 -9.06 9.31
C ALA A 93 -16.09 -8.71 8.32
N LEU A 94 -16.32 -7.77 7.42
CA LEU A 94 -15.32 -7.32 6.45
C LEU A 94 -14.09 -6.75 7.14
N GLY A 95 -14.28 -5.92 8.17
CA GLY A 95 -13.19 -5.34 8.94
C GLY A 95 -12.34 -6.41 9.63
N GLU A 96 -12.98 -7.39 10.24
CA GLU A 96 -12.27 -8.51 10.89
C GLU A 96 -11.47 -9.33 9.90
N GLU A 97 -12.08 -9.68 8.76
CA GLU A 97 -11.41 -10.48 7.71
C GLU A 97 -10.24 -9.73 7.10
N ILE A 98 -10.40 -8.44 6.83
CA ILE A 98 -9.29 -7.64 6.28
C ILE A 98 -8.13 -7.57 7.27
N ARG A 99 -8.41 -7.33 8.56
CA ARG A 99 -7.36 -7.29 9.58
C ARG A 99 -6.64 -8.62 9.71
N ALA A 100 -7.39 -9.72 9.73
CA ALA A 100 -6.82 -11.06 9.81
C ALA A 100 -5.94 -11.36 8.60
N GLU A 101 -6.38 -11.00 7.40
CA GLU A 101 -5.61 -11.23 6.18
C GLU A 101 -4.35 -10.35 6.12
N LEU A 102 -4.44 -9.08 6.52
CA LEU A 102 -3.28 -8.22 6.60
C LEU A 102 -2.24 -8.76 7.60
N ASP A 103 -2.67 -9.19 8.78
CA ASP A 103 -1.78 -9.80 9.76
C ASP A 103 -1.10 -11.04 9.20
N HIS A 104 -1.84 -11.85 8.46
CA HIS A 104 -1.29 -13.05 7.80
C HIS A 104 -0.25 -12.69 6.75
N LEU A 105 -0.59 -11.75 5.84
CA LEU A 105 0.29 -11.38 4.74
C LEU A 105 1.54 -10.62 5.20
N GLU A 106 1.44 -9.80 6.24
CA GLU A 106 2.56 -9.02 6.76
C GLU A 106 3.58 -9.87 7.53
N ARG A 107 3.23 -11.10 7.91
CA ARG A 107 4.15 -12.02 8.61
C ARG A 107 5.17 -12.67 7.69
N PHE A 108 4.98 -12.59 6.39
CA PHE A 108 5.96 -13.16 5.46
C PHE A 108 7.27 -12.36 5.50
N PRO A 109 8.42 -13.06 5.57
CA PRO A 109 9.73 -12.40 5.65
C PRO A 109 10.13 -11.72 4.34
#